data_d279a10f7baf3c73971e526cb9bd8b00
#
_entry.id   d279a10f7baf3c73971e526cb9bd8b00
#
_cell.length_a   1.000
_cell.length_b   1.000
_cell.length_c   1.000
_cell.angle_alpha   90.00
_cell.angle_beta   90.00
_cell.angle_gamma   90.00
#
_symmetry.space_group_name_H-M   'P 1'
#
loop_
_entity.id
_entity.type
_entity.pdbx_description
1 polymer ?
#
loop_
_entity_poly.entity_id
_entity_poly.type
_entity_poly.pdbx_seq_one_letter_code
_entity_poly.pdbx_strand_id
1 'polypeptide(L)'
;VAIAPGLRTAVKALFANTAQLPDVPLELPKSVIGKNTIHSIQAGILWGYEGMVRSMIRKIRRELDGDCIAIATGGLSSIIPTLKGEFK
;
A
#
# COMPACT_ATOMS: atom_id res chain seq x y z
N VAL A 1 14.82 -10.63 7.15
CA VAL A 1 13.98 -9.46 7.41
C VAL A 1 13.99 -8.56 6.18
N ALA A 2 12.83 -8.04 5.80
CA ALA A 2 12.71 -7.04 4.77
C ALA A 2 12.03 -5.80 5.36
N ILE A 3 12.55 -4.62 5.07
CA ILE A 3 12.02 -3.37 5.58
C ILE A 3 11.63 -2.50 4.40
N ALA A 4 10.41 -1.99 4.42
CA ALA A 4 9.89 -1.13 3.37
C ALA A 4 9.23 0.11 3.97
N PRO A 5 9.12 1.21 3.20
CA PRO A 5 8.48 2.41 3.70
C PRO A 5 7.02 2.16 4.06
N GLY A 6 6.56 2.77 5.14
CA GLY A 6 5.15 2.75 5.50
C GLY A 6 4.31 3.60 4.55
N LEU A 7 3.01 3.38 4.57
CA LEU A 7 2.08 4.07 3.65
C LEU A 7 2.11 5.59 3.84
N ARG A 8 2.05 6.06 5.08
CA ARG A 8 2.09 7.50 5.38
C ARG A 8 3.45 8.11 5.05
N THR A 9 4.51 7.36 5.23
CA THR A 9 5.86 7.78 4.85
C THR A 9 5.96 7.97 3.34
N ALA A 10 5.37 7.06 2.56
CA ALA A 10 5.35 7.16 1.11
C ALA A 10 4.59 8.42 0.64
N VAL A 11 3.46 8.73 1.28
CA VAL A 11 2.72 9.96 0.97
C VAL A 11 3.56 11.19 1.26
N LYS A 12 4.18 11.25 2.44
CA LYS A 12 5.03 12.39 2.82
C LYS A 12 6.20 12.56 1.87
N ALA A 13 6.84 11.46 1.46
CA ALA A 13 7.99 11.52 0.55
C ALA A 13 7.61 12.10 -0.80
N LEU A 14 6.41 11.78 -1.30
CA LEU A 14 5.94 12.27 -2.58
C LEU A 14 5.81 13.80 -2.60
N PHE A 15 5.50 14.41 -1.45
CA PHE A 15 5.29 15.85 -1.34
C PHE A 15 6.38 16.58 -0.56
N ALA A 16 7.52 15.94 -0.32
CA ALA A 16 8.57 16.47 0.55
C ALA A 16 9.13 17.82 0.08
N ASN A 17 9.11 18.08 -1.22
CA ASN A 17 9.66 19.29 -1.82
C ASN A 17 8.58 20.27 -2.31
N THR A 18 7.33 20.10 -1.89
CA THR A 18 6.25 21.01 -2.26
C THR A 18 5.93 21.99 -1.13
N ALA A 19 5.50 23.20 -1.49
CA ALA A 19 5.15 24.22 -0.53
C ALA A 19 3.85 23.89 0.22
N GLN A 20 2.97 23.10 -0.38
CA GLN A 20 1.72 22.66 0.23
C GLN A 20 1.52 21.18 -0.03
N LEU A 21 1.17 20.45 1.03
CA LEU A 21 0.71 19.08 0.90
C LEU A 21 -0.77 19.10 0.54
N PRO A 22 -1.17 18.52 -0.61
CA PRO A 22 -2.59 18.35 -0.85
C PRO A 22 -3.19 17.43 0.20
N ASP A 23 -4.41 17.74 0.60
CA ASP A 23 -5.15 16.89 1.51
C ASP A 23 -5.70 15.69 0.73
N VAL A 24 -4.95 14.59 0.76
CA VAL A 24 -5.30 13.37 0.02
C VAL A 24 -5.82 12.33 1.00
N PRO A 25 -7.13 12.06 0.99
CA PRO A 25 -7.66 10.97 1.83
C PRO A 25 -7.07 9.63 1.42
N LEU A 26 -6.68 8.82 2.40
CA LEU A 26 -6.17 7.47 2.14
C LEU A 26 -7.33 6.50 1.95
N GLU A 27 -8.01 6.62 0.83
CA GLU A 27 -9.12 5.77 0.43
C GLU A 27 -8.79 5.09 -0.89
N LEU A 28 -8.96 3.78 -0.94
CA LEU A 28 -8.67 3.00 -2.13
C LEU A 28 -9.69 3.31 -3.22
N PRO A 29 -9.28 3.92 -4.35
CA PRO A 29 -10.20 4.18 -5.45
C PRO A 29 -10.57 2.89 -6.17
N LYS A 30 -11.73 2.88 -6.81
CA LYS A 30 -12.20 1.72 -7.57
C LYS A 30 -11.35 1.46 -8.81
N SER A 31 -10.81 2.51 -9.42
CA SER A 31 -10.02 2.39 -10.64
C SER A 31 -8.55 2.68 -10.37
N VAL A 32 -7.68 1.92 -11.02
CA VAL A 32 -6.22 2.14 -10.98
C VAL A 32 -5.85 3.38 -11.81
N ILE A 33 -6.69 3.75 -12.77
CA ILE A 33 -6.44 4.91 -13.63
C ILE A 33 -7.07 6.15 -13.00
N GLY A 34 -6.22 7.12 -12.64
CA GLY A 34 -6.68 8.36 -12.04
C GLY A 34 -7.34 9.28 -13.04
N LYS A 35 -8.45 9.90 -12.66
CA LYS A 35 -9.22 10.82 -13.50
C LYS A 35 -9.03 12.30 -13.10
N ASN A 36 -8.43 12.53 -11.95
CA ASN A 36 -8.06 13.87 -11.47
C ASN A 36 -6.83 13.73 -10.59
N THR A 37 -6.28 14.84 -10.12
CA THR A 37 -5.04 14.83 -9.35
C THR A 37 -5.15 14.01 -8.07
N ILE A 38 -6.20 14.21 -7.28
CA ILE A 38 -6.39 13.46 -6.03
C ILE A 38 -6.55 11.97 -6.31
N HIS A 39 -7.39 11.62 -7.27
CA HIS A 39 -7.60 10.22 -7.66
C HIS A 39 -6.31 9.57 -8.16
N SER A 40 -5.52 10.31 -8.95
CA SER A 40 -4.25 9.80 -9.49
C SER A 40 -3.25 9.51 -8.38
N ILE A 41 -3.17 10.36 -7.36
CA ILE A 41 -2.31 10.16 -6.20
C ILE A 41 -2.79 8.95 -5.39
N GLN A 42 -4.09 8.86 -5.11
CA GLN A 42 -4.66 7.72 -4.38
C GLN A 42 -4.40 6.41 -5.12
N ALA A 43 -4.62 6.39 -6.43
CA ALA A 43 -4.42 5.18 -7.23
C ALA A 43 -2.98 4.72 -7.20
N GLY A 44 -2.04 5.63 -7.42
CA GLY A 44 -0.62 5.29 -7.44
C GLY A 44 -0.10 4.82 -6.09
N ILE A 45 -0.46 5.52 -5.03
CA ILE A 45 0.01 5.18 -3.68
C ILE A 45 -0.67 3.90 -3.16
N LEU A 46 -1.99 3.83 -3.22
CA LEU A 46 -2.71 2.74 -2.56
C LEU A 46 -2.68 1.44 -3.37
N TRP A 47 -2.93 1.49 -4.66
CA TRP A 47 -2.80 0.30 -5.51
C TRP A 47 -1.35 -0.14 -5.63
N GLY A 48 -0.42 0.83 -5.66
CA GLY A 48 1.02 0.52 -5.66
C GLY A 48 1.45 -0.15 -4.36
N TYR A 49 0.99 0.35 -3.23
CA TYR A 49 1.29 -0.24 -1.92
C TYR A 49 0.69 -1.64 -1.79
N GLU A 50 -0.55 -1.83 -2.25
CA GLU A 50 -1.18 -3.14 -2.28
C GLU A 50 -0.33 -4.15 -3.08
N GLY A 51 0.12 -3.73 -4.27
CA GLY A 51 0.98 -4.56 -5.10
C GLY A 51 2.31 -4.90 -4.43
N MET A 52 2.91 -3.93 -3.75
CA MET A 52 4.15 -4.16 -3.01
C MET A 52 3.95 -5.22 -1.91
N VAL A 53 2.91 -5.08 -1.11
CA VAL A 53 2.62 -6.03 -0.02
C VAL A 53 2.38 -7.43 -0.57
N ARG A 54 1.52 -7.55 -1.59
CA ARG A 54 1.23 -8.87 -2.20
C ARG A 54 2.48 -9.51 -2.78
N SER A 55 3.28 -8.74 -3.49
CA SER A 55 4.51 -9.24 -4.11
C SER A 55 5.50 -9.73 -3.06
N MET A 56 5.67 -8.97 -1.98
CA MET A 56 6.58 -9.36 -0.90
C MET A 56 6.11 -10.64 -0.19
N ILE A 57 4.82 -10.74 0.09
CA ILE A 57 4.26 -11.94 0.70
C ILE A 57 4.51 -13.17 -0.18
N ARG A 58 4.26 -13.06 -1.48
CA ARG A 58 4.47 -14.16 -2.42
C ARG A 58 5.93 -14.58 -2.48
N LYS A 59 6.85 -13.61 -2.52
CA LYS A 59 8.29 -13.90 -2.59
C LYS A 59 8.79 -14.55 -1.32
N ILE A 60 8.34 -14.07 -0.17
CA ILE A 60 8.73 -14.67 1.12
C ILE A 60 8.20 -16.08 1.24
N ARG A 61 6.93 -16.32 0.86
CA ARG A 61 6.35 -17.66 0.88
C ARG A 61 7.11 -18.62 -0.03
N ARG A 62 7.56 -18.13 -1.18
CA ARG A 62 8.34 -18.96 -2.11
C ARG A 62 9.67 -19.37 -1.48
N GLU A 63 10.35 -18.48 -0.77
CA GLU A 63 11.60 -18.83 -0.08
C GLU A 63 11.38 -19.80 1.07
N LEU A 64 10.23 -19.73 1.73
CA LEU A 64 9.87 -20.60 2.86
C LEU A 64 9.06 -21.84 2.41
N ASP A 65 9.07 -22.14 1.12
CA ASP A 65 8.38 -23.30 0.52
C ASP A 65 6.88 -23.34 0.87
N GLY A 66 6.26 -22.15 0.95
CA GLY A 66 4.85 -22.02 1.24
C GLY A 66 4.46 -22.15 2.71
N ASP A 67 5.43 -22.43 3.57
CA ASP A 67 5.18 -22.75 4.98
C ASP A 67 5.25 -21.50 5.87
N CYS A 68 4.33 -20.55 5.63
CA CYS A 68 4.24 -19.35 6.49
C CYS A 68 2.83 -18.79 6.50
N ILE A 69 2.52 -18.09 7.59
CA ILE A 69 1.26 -17.36 7.75
C ILE A 69 1.60 -15.87 7.80
N ALA A 70 0.88 -15.06 7.03
CA ALA A 70 1.05 -13.62 7.09
C ALA A 70 0.11 -13.01 8.13
N ILE A 71 0.67 -12.21 9.02
CA ILE A 71 -0.08 -11.50 10.05
C ILE A 71 0.17 -10.01 9.88
N ALA A 72 -0.90 -9.22 9.82
CA ALA A 72 -0.79 -7.77 9.74
C ALA A 72 -1.16 -7.14 11.07
N THR A 73 -0.42 -6.10 11.45
CA THR A 73 -0.75 -5.26 12.61
C THR A 73 -0.88 -3.81 12.14
N GLY A 74 -1.65 -3.02 12.88
CA GLY A 74 -1.93 -1.64 12.50
C GLY A 74 -3.19 -1.52 11.65
N GLY A 75 -3.33 -0.40 10.92
CA GLY A 75 -4.54 -0.08 10.19
C GLY A 75 -4.54 -0.43 8.70
N LEU A 76 -3.54 -1.15 8.22
CA LEU A 76 -3.36 -1.40 6.79
C LEU A 76 -4.56 -2.10 6.15
N SER A 77 -5.09 -3.14 6.80
CA SER A 77 -6.22 -3.89 6.26
C SER A 77 -7.51 -3.07 6.19
N SER A 78 -7.62 -2.02 7.01
CA SER A 78 -8.75 -1.09 6.94
C SER A 78 -8.62 -0.11 5.77
N ILE A 79 -7.39 0.30 5.46
CA ILE A 79 -7.12 1.24 4.37
C ILE A 79 -7.17 0.52 3.03
N ILE A 80 -6.66 -0.70 2.95
CA ILE A 80 -6.62 -1.51 1.73
C ILE A 80 -7.35 -2.83 1.98
N PRO A 81 -8.70 -2.82 1.91
CA PRO A 81 -9.49 -4.03 2.23
C PRO A 81 -9.20 -5.23 1.35
N THR A 82 -8.70 -5.00 0.12
CA THR A 82 -8.37 -6.10 -0.79
C THR A 82 -7.22 -6.97 -0.27
N LEU A 83 -6.47 -6.50 0.72
CA LEU A 83 -5.40 -7.29 1.34
C LEU A 83 -5.88 -8.23 2.44
N LYS A 84 -7.13 -8.16 2.86
CA LYS A 84 -7.63 -9.00 3.95
C LYS A 84 -7.45 -10.49 3.71
N GLY A 85 -7.56 -10.94 2.47
CA GLY A 85 -7.38 -12.35 2.13
C GLY A 85 -5.95 -12.84 2.25
N GLU A 86 -4.96 -11.94 2.32
CA GLU A 86 -3.55 -12.27 2.42
C GLU A 86 -3.11 -12.51 3.87
N PHE A 87 -3.88 -12.04 4.84
CA PHE A 87 -3.51 -12.09 6.26
C PHE A 87 -4.45 -12.97 7.06
N LYS A 88 -3.93 -13.45 8.16
CA LYS A 88 -4.70 -14.24 9.10
C LYS A 88 -5.07 -13.45 10.35
#